data_9224bcdab2ac062e232076c5444297fb
#
_entry.id   9224bcdab2ac062e232076c5444297fb
#
_cell.length_a   1.000
_cell.length_b   1.000
_cell.length_c   1.000
_cell.angle_alpha   90.00
_cell.angle_beta   90.00
_cell.angle_gamma   90.00
#
_symmetry.space_group_name_H-M   'P 1'
#
loop_
_entity.id
_entity.type
_entity.pdbx_description
1 polymer ?
#
loop_
_entity_poly.entity_id
_entity_poly.type
_entity_poly.pdbx_seq_one_letter_code
_entity_poly.pdbx_strand_id
1 'polypeptide(L)'
;AVLSDMAVLALAQRPAKNEGQLRGVRNFDSRHFKHAEAILAAIQRGLNLPREALRMPPKKPENLPNAEAVISLCLTWLAQRASDEDLDMTVLGTREDVTHLVLGQSSRLGSGWRATLVGDELASIIDGTAALRVKGTRLELLDRAAK
;
A
#
# COMPACT_ATOMS: atom_id res chain seq x y z
N ALA A 1 0.36 -21.56 19.71
CA ALA A 1 -0.44 -21.54 18.48
C ALA A 1 -0.99 -20.14 18.27
N VAL A 2 -0.80 -19.59 17.07
CA VAL A 2 -1.26 -18.24 16.70
C VAL A 2 -2.65 -18.36 16.09
N LEU A 3 -3.56 -17.44 16.40
CA LEU A 3 -4.85 -17.34 15.73
C LEU A 3 -4.63 -17.09 14.23
N SER A 4 -5.54 -17.62 13.39
CA SER A 4 -5.52 -17.28 11.96
C SER A 4 -5.92 -15.80 11.76
N ASP A 5 -5.41 -15.17 10.71
CA ASP A 5 -5.74 -13.77 10.38
C ASP A 5 -7.25 -13.57 10.24
N MET A 6 -7.95 -14.56 9.67
CA MET A 6 -9.41 -14.54 9.53
C MET A 6 -10.13 -14.53 10.87
N ALA A 7 -9.62 -15.29 11.87
CA ALA A 7 -10.19 -15.28 13.22
C ALA A 7 -9.92 -13.93 13.92
N VAL A 8 -8.71 -13.37 13.75
CA VAL A 8 -8.37 -12.04 14.29
C VAL A 8 -9.27 -10.96 13.69
N LEU A 9 -9.46 -10.95 12.37
CA LEU A 9 -10.37 -10.02 11.69
C LEU A 9 -11.82 -10.17 12.16
N ALA A 10 -12.32 -11.40 12.30
CA ALA A 10 -13.66 -11.65 12.79
C ALA A 10 -13.86 -11.15 14.23
N LEU A 11 -12.87 -11.36 15.11
CA LEU A 11 -12.86 -10.85 16.49
C LEU A 11 -12.75 -9.33 16.55
N ALA A 12 -12.00 -8.71 15.63
CA ALA A 12 -11.91 -7.25 15.56
C ALA A 12 -13.23 -6.62 15.10
N GLN A 13 -13.93 -7.25 14.15
CA GLN A 13 -15.23 -6.77 13.66
C GLN A 13 -16.37 -6.99 14.68
N ARG A 14 -16.32 -8.12 15.38
CA ARG A 14 -17.31 -8.50 16.42
C ARG A 14 -16.58 -9.01 17.66
N PRO A 15 -16.19 -8.11 18.58
CA PRO A 15 -15.48 -8.48 19.79
C PRO A 15 -16.29 -9.44 20.66
N ALA A 16 -15.74 -10.62 20.93
CA ALA A 16 -16.34 -11.59 21.81
C ALA A 16 -16.24 -11.12 23.27
N LYS A 17 -17.32 -11.25 24.01
CA LYS A 17 -17.41 -10.86 25.44
C LYS A 17 -17.25 -12.04 26.40
N ASN A 18 -17.43 -13.26 25.90
CA ASN A 18 -17.34 -14.50 26.70
C ASN A 18 -16.92 -15.69 25.79
N GLU A 19 -16.61 -16.82 26.43
CA GLU A 19 -16.18 -18.03 25.73
C GLU A 19 -17.23 -18.58 24.76
N GLY A 20 -18.52 -18.47 25.10
CA GLY A 20 -19.60 -18.93 24.22
C GLY A 20 -19.58 -18.18 22.87
N GLN A 21 -19.30 -16.88 22.91
CA GLN A 21 -19.16 -16.08 21.68
C GLN A 21 -17.87 -16.40 20.92
N LEU A 22 -16.78 -16.75 21.60
CA LEU A 22 -15.56 -17.23 20.93
C LEU A 22 -15.80 -18.51 20.12
N ARG A 23 -16.66 -19.42 20.60
CA ARG A 23 -17.03 -20.66 19.89
C ARG A 23 -17.75 -20.38 18.57
N GLY A 24 -18.47 -19.29 18.47
CA GLY A 24 -19.20 -18.88 17.26
C GLY A 24 -18.34 -18.14 16.25
N VAL A 25 -17.06 -17.84 16.54
CA VAL A 25 -16.19 -17.11 15.63
C VAL A 25 -15.70 -18.02 14.51
N ARG A 26 -15.92 -17.61 13.27
CA ARG A 26 -15.47 -18.36 12.10
C ARG A 26 -13.95 -18.52 12.10
N ASN A 27 -13.48 -19.74 11.82
CA ASN A 27 -12.06 -20.12 11.84
C ASN A 27 -11.38 -20.02 13.22
N PHE A 28 -12.16 -20.03 14.31
CA PHE A 28 -11.64 -20.17 15.64
C PHE A 28 -11.54 -21.65 15.99
N ASP A 29 -10.32 -22.19 15.98
CA ASP A 29 -10.05 -23.60 16.25
C ASP A 29 -10.24 -23.92 17.74
N SER A 30 -10.83 -25.09 18.02
CA SER A 30 -11.01 -25.60 19.41
C SER A 30 -9.71 -25.68 20.21
N ARG A 31 -8.57 -25.85 19.55
CA ARG A 31 -7.23 -25.83 20.17
C ARG A 31 -6.92 -24.50 20.86
N HIS A 32 -7.59 -23.41 20.51
CA HIS A 32 -7.38 -22.09 21.11
C HIS A 32 -8.21 -21.87 22.39
N PHE A 33 -9.18 -22.77 22.70
CA PHE A 33 -10.00 -22.61 23.90
C PHE A 33 -9.22 -22.66 25.20
N LYS A 34 -8.11 -23.36 25.25
CA LYS A 34 -7.20 -23.31 26.42
C LYS A 34 -6.61 -21.92 26.69
N HIS A 35 -6.72 -21.01 25.74
CA HIS A 35 -6.28 -19.61 25.84
C HIS A 35 -7.45 -18.61 25.79
N ALA A 36 -8.70 -19.07 25.95
CA ALA A 36 -9.90 -18.25 25.82
C ALA A 36 -9.85 -17.00 26.73
N GLU A 37 -9.47 -17.18 27.98
CA GLU A 37 -9.35 -16.09 28.95
C GLU A 37 -8.33 -15.03 28.49
N ALA A 38 -7.14 -15.46 28.05
CA ALA A 38 -6.09 -14.57 27.56
C ALA A 38 -6.53 -13.81 26.30
N ILE A 39 -7.29 -14.47 25.41
CA ILE A 39 -7.85 -13.85 24.20
C ILE A 39 -8.91 -12.81 24.56
N LEU A 40 -9.83 -13.13 25.46
CA LEU A 40 -10.84 -12.18 25.95
C LEU A 40 -10.20 -10.98 26.64
N ALA A 41 -9.19 -11.20 27.49
CA ALA A 41 -8.43 -10.12 28.11
C ALA A 41 -7.71 -9.24 27.07
N ALA A 42 -7.16 -9.83 25.99
CA ALA A 42 -6.55 -9.07 24.90
C ALA A 42 -7.57 -8.21 24.14
N ILE A 43 -8.76 -8.75 23.86
CA ILE A 43 -9.87 -8.03 23.25
C ILE A 43 -10.26 -6.82 24.13
N GLN A 44 -10.42 -7.02 25.44
CA GLN A 44 -10.78 -5.94 26.36
C GLN A 44 -9.71 -4.85 26.43
N ARG A 45 -8.43 -5.24 26.47
CA ARG A 45 -7.33 -4.26 26.38
C ARG A 45 -7.39 -3.44 25.11
N GLY A 46 -7.64 -4.09 23.95
CA GLY A 46 -7.77 -3.42 22.66
C GLY A 46 -8.95 -2.44 22.61
N LEU A 47 -10.11 -2.83 23.18
CA LEU A 47 -11.30 -1.97 23.24
C LEU A 47 -11.10 -0.73 24.15
N ASN A 48 -10.25 -0.87 25.17
CA ASN A 48 -9.96 0.21 26.12
C ASN A 48 -8.79 1.10 25.69
N LEU A 49 -8.14 0.83 24.54
CA LEU A 49 -7.07 1.69 24.03
C LEU A 49 -7.63 3.06 23.64
N PRO A 50 -6.98 4.16 24.06
CA PRO A 50 -7.34 5.49 23.60
C PRO A 50 -7.09 5.60 22.08
N ARG A 51 -7.90 6.41 21.40
CA ARG A 51 -7.87 6.53 19.93
C ARG A 51 -6.49 6.95 19.41
N GLU A 52 -5.77 7.74 20.18
CA GLU A 52 -4.44 8.25 19.89
C GLU A 52 -3.36 7.15 19.89
N ALA A 53 -3.61 6.06 20.64
CA ALA A 53 -2.73 4.90 20.70
C ALA A 53 -3.01 3.88 19.57
N LEU A 54 -4.11 4.06 18.82
CA LEU A 54 -4.44 3.18 17.69
C LEU A 54 -3.57 3.51 16.48
N ARG A 55 -2.87 2.51 15.94
CA ARG A 55 -2.24 2.60 14.63
C ARG A 55 -3.33 2.61 13.56
N MET A 56 -3.80 3.78 13.22
CA MET A 56 -4.73 3.92 12.10
C MET A 56 -3.99 3.72 10.78
N PRO A 57 -4.59 3.01 9.81
CA PRO A 57 -4.04 3.00 8.45
C PRO A 57 -3.98 4.45 7.94
N PRO A 58 -3.01 4.77 7.07
CA PRO A 58 -2.96 6.09 6.44
C PRO A 58 -4.32 6.37 5.78
N LYS A 59 -4.79 7.61 5.88
CA LYS A 59 -6.00 8.02 5.17
C LYS A 59 -5.80 7.69 3.69
N LYS A 60 -6.81 7.03 3.08
CA LYS A 60 -6.83 6.91 1.62
C LYS A 60 -6.59 8.31 1.04
N PRO A 61 -5.66 8.44 0.07
CA PRO A 61 -5.46 9.71 -0.60
C PRO A 61 -6.78 10.20 -1.16
N GLU A 62 -7.08 11.48 -0.95
CA GLU A 62 -8.21 12.11 -1.63
C GLU A 62 -7.97 11.97 -3.12
N ASN A 63 -8.93 11.36 -3.84
CA ASN A 63 -8.86 11.26 -5.29
C ASN A 63 -8.84 12.68 -5.87
N LEU A 64 -7.66 13.11 -6.33
CA LEU A 64 -7.60 14.30 -7.15
C LEU A 64 -8.34 14.01 -8.47
N PRO A 65 -9.32 14.83 -8.85
CA PRO A 65 -9.93 14.71 -10.16
C PRO A 65 -8.82 14.67 -11.23
N ASN A 66 -8.87 13.70 -12.12
CA ASN A 66 -7.91 13.49 -13.21
C ASN A 66 -6.52 12.94 -12.86
N ALA A 67 -6.22 12.60 -11.59
CA ALA A 67 -4.95 11.96 -11.23
C ALA A 67 -4.76 10.59 -11.92
N GLU A 68 -5.83 9.92 -12.27
CA GLU A 68 -5.82 8.58 -12.85
C GLU A 68 -5.05 8.50 -14.18
N ALA A 69 -5.16 9.52 -15.02
CA ALA A 69 -4.41 9.59 -16.29
C ALA A 69 -2.91 9.72 -16.03
N VAL A 70 -2.51 10.55 -15.07
CA VAL A 70 -1.11 10.73 -14.68
C VAL A 70 -0.57 9.45 -14.04
N ILE A 71 -1.33 8.82 -13.15
CA ILE A 71 -0.97 7.53 -12.53
C ILE A 71 -0.73 6.47 -13.62
N SER A 72 -1.62 6.39 -14.61
CA SER A 72 -1.50 5.43 -15.72
C SER A 72 -0.27 5.70 -16.58
N LEU A 73 0.04 6.95 -16.86
CA LEU A 73 1.25 7.35 -17.59
C LEU A 73 2.51 6.95 -16.83
N CYS A 74 2.56 7.23 -15.52
CA CYS A 74 3.68 6.87 -14.66
C CYS A 74 3.85 5.34 -14.54
N LEU A 75 2.74 4.58 -14.47
CA LEU A 75 2.80 3.12 -14.46
C LEU A 75 3.36 2.56 -15.77
N THR A 76 3.01 3.18 -16.89
CA THR A 76 3.53 2.77 -18.21
C THR A 76 5.04 3.01 -18.28
N TRP A 77 5.53 4.14 -17.75
CA TRP A 77 6.97 4.40 -17.64
C TRP A 77 7.66 3.43 -16.69
N LEU A 78 7.07 3.17 -15.52
CA LEU A 78 7.59 2.20 -14.55
C LEU A 78 7.75 0.81 -15.19
N ALA A 79 6.78 0.37 -15.99
CA ALA A 79 6.84 -0.91 -16.70
C ALA A 79 7.96 -0.92 -17.76
N GLN A 80 8.16 0.19 -18.50
CA GLN A 80 9.26 0.32 -19.46
C GLN A 80 10.61 0.21 -18.74
N ARG A 81 10.80 0.94 -17.63
CA ARG A 81 12.05 0.89 -16.85
C ARG A 81 12.32 -0.48 -16.24
N ALA A 82 11.27 -1.17 -15.74
CA ALA A 82 11.40 -2.54 -15.26
C ALA A 82 11.90 -3.48 -16.36
N SER A 83 11.33 -3.36 -17.57
CA SER A 83 11.77 -4.15 -18.73
C SER A 83 13.19 -3.82 -19.15
N ASP A 84 13.61 -2.56 -19.11
CA ASP A 84 14.95 -2.12 -19.50
C ASP A 84 16.04 -2.64 -18.56
N GLU A 85 15.70 -2.81 -17.27
CA GLU A 85 16.60 -3.31 -16.21
C GLU A 85 16.44 -4.82 -15.95
N ASP A 86 15.63 -5.52 -16.76
CA ASP A 86 15.32 -6.95 -16.58
C ASP A 86 14.80 -7.28 -15.15
N LEU A 87 13.92 -6.40 -14.64
CA LEU A 87 13.31 -6.51 -13.32
C LEU A 87 11.82 -6.79 -13.41
N ASP A 88 11.30 -7.51 -12.41
CA ASP A 88 9.85 -7.54 -12.19
C ASP A 88 9.37 -6.14 -11.76
N MET A 89 8.32 -5.63 -12.40
CA MET A 89 7.77 -4.31 -12.12
C MET A 89 7.39 -4.14 -10.63
N THR A 90 6.93 -5.21 -9.97
CA THR A 90 6.53 -5.17 -8.55
C THR A 90 7.72 -4.95 -7.61
N VAL A 91 8.93 -5.32 -8.05
CA VAL A 91 10.17 -5.04 -7.32
C VAL A 91 10.48 -3.55 -7.37
N LEU A 92 10.28 -2.88 -8.51
CA LEU A 92 10.44 -1.43 -8.61
C LEU A 92 9.37 -0.69 -7.82
N GLY A 93 8.11 -0.95 -8.11
CA GLY A 93 7.01 -0.27 -7.46
C GLY A 93 5.66 -0.86 -7.81
N THR A 94 4.68 -0.50 -7.02
CA THR A 94 3.28 -0.88 -7.19
C THR A 94 2.46 0.34 -7.65
N ARG A 95 1.21 0.10 -8.07
CA ARG A 95 0.26 1.18 -8.35
C ARG A 95 0.08 2.11 -7.14
N GLU A 96 0.09 1.56 -5.92
CA GLU A 96 -0.05 2.34 -4.69
C GLU A 96 1.16 3.27 -4.50
N ASP A 97 2.37 2.79 -4.76
CA ASP A 97 3.59 3.60 -4.69
C ASP A 97 3.55 4.77 -5.70
N VAL A 98 3.11 4.51 -6.94
CA VAL A 98 2.93 5.54 -7.97
C VAL A 98 1.83 6.53 -7.57
N THR A 99 0.71 6.04 -7.05
CA THR A 99 -0.39 6.88 -6.57
C THR A 99 0.08 7.83 -5.46
N HIS A 100 0.82 7.33 -4.48
CA HIS A 100 1.39 8.14 -3.42
C HIS A 100 2.34 9.21 -3.97
N LEU A 101 3.20 8.85 -4.93
CA LEU A 101 4.12 9.80 -5.55
C LEU A 101 3.37 10.92 -6.29
N VAL A 102 2.36 10.58 -7.10
CA VAL A 102 1.52 11.55 -7.83
C VAL A 102 0.77 12.49 -6.89
N LEU A 103 0.36 11.98 -5.72
CA LEU A 103 -0.34 12.77 -4.70
C LEU A 103 0.60 13.52 -3.75
N GLY A 104 1.91 13.54 -4.01
CA GLY A 104 2.90 14.20 -3.16
C GLY A 104 3.04 13.57 -1.77
N GLN A 105 2.69 12.29 -1.63
CA GLN A 105 2.79 11.54 -0.38
C GLN A 105 4.08 10.73 -0.33
N SER A 106 4.44 10.24 0.88
CA SER A 106 5.59 9.36 1.04
C SER A 106 5.42 8.07 0.24
N SER A 107 6.37 7.80 -0.65
CA SER A 107 6.41 6.62 -1.51
C SER A 107 7.80 5.99 -1.49
N ARG A 108 7.87 4.66 -1.66
CA ARG A 108 9.14 3.95 -1.83
C ARG A 108 9.90 4.44 -3.07
N LEU A 109 9.18 4.94 -4.08
CA LEU A 109 9.77 5.49 -5.30
C LEU A 109 10.51 6.81 -5.07
N GLY A 110 10.21 7.53 -4.00
CA GLY A 110 10.87 8.79 -3.65
C GLY A 110 12.14 8.64 -2.82
N SER A 111 12.68 7.42 -2.60
CA SER A 111 13.86 7.24 -1.77
C SER A 111 14.71 6.02 -2.17
N GLY A 112 16.01 6.08 -1.78
CA GLY A 112 16.96 5.02 -2.00
C GLY A 112 17.17 4.71 -3.49
N TRP A 113 17.58 3.49 -3.81
CA TRP A 113 17.91 3.06 -5.18
C TRP A 113 16.75 3.21 -6.17
N ARG A 114 15.50 3.14 -5.69
CA ARG A 114 14.32 3.30 -6.53
C ARG A 114 14.15 4.75 -6.99
N ALA A 115 14.48 5.71 -6.15
CA ALA A 115 14.47 7.11 -6.55
C ALA A 115 15.45 7.33 -7.70
N THR A 116 16.69 6.88 -7.56
CA THR A 116 17.73 7.02 -8.58
C THR A 116 17.39 6.28 -9.88
N LEU A 117 16.77 5.09 -9.78
CA LEU A 117 16.50 4.25 -10.95
C LEU A 117 15.29 4.72 -11.76
N VAL A 118 14.25 5.21 -11.11
CA VAL A 118 12.99 5.59 -11.78
C VAL A 118 12.24 6.73 -11.07
N GLY A 119 12.43 6.93 -9.78
CA GLY A 119 11.65 7.88 -9.00
C GLY A 119 11.86 9.33 -9.43
N ASP A 120 13.09 9.72 -9.71
CA ASP A 120 13.44 11.08 -10.18
C ASP A 120 12.86 11.34 -11.58
N GLU A 121 12.85 10.32 -12.45
CA GLU A 121 12.23 10.39 -13.77
C GLU A 121 10.70 10.55 -13.65
N LEU A 122 10.07 9.77 -12.75
CA LEU A 122 8.63 9.90 -12.47
C LEU A 122 8.28 11.27 -11.91
N ALA A 123 9.09 11.80 -11.00
CA ALA A 123 8.90 13.15 -10.48
C ALA A 123 8.96 14.20 -11.61
N SER A 124 9.91 14.09 -12.53
CA SER A 124 10.03 14.97 -13.69
C SER A 124 8.84 14.88 -14.66
N ILE A 125 8.22 13.70 -14.78
CA ILE A 125 6.98 13.53 -15.57
C ILE A 125 5.80 14.20 -14.84
N ILE A 126 5.71 14.03 -13.53
CA ILE A 126 4.60 14.56 -12.71
C ILE A 126 4.63 16.09 -12.66
N ASP A 127 5.80 16.69 -12.51
CA ASP A 127 5.98 18.14 -12.47
C ASP A 127 5.99 18.80 -13.87
N GLY A 128 6.01 18.00 -14.94
CA GLY A 128 5.96 18.45 -16.32
C GLY A 128 7.30 18.92 -16.90
N THR A 129 8.42 18.72 -16.19
CA THR A 129 9.77 19.02 -16.72
C THR A 129 10.26 17.96 -17.71
N ALA A 130 9.65 16.75 -17.71
CA ALA A 130 9.87 15.72 -18.69
C ALA A 130 8.57 15.29 -19.39
N ALA A 131 8.70 14.65 -20.54
CA ALA A 131 7.59 14.09 -21.31
C ALA A 131 7.97 12.71 -21.87
N LEU A 132 6.98 11.86 -22.11
CA LEU A 132 7.19 10.57 -22.75
C LEU A 132 6.90 10.67 -24.25
N ARG A 133 7.77 10.05 -25.04
CA ARG A 133 7.62 9.88 -26.49
C ARG A 133 7.66 8.42 -26.86
N VAL A 134 6.79 8.02 -27.78
CA VAL A 134 6.86 6.70 -28.40
C VAL A 134 7.91 6.71 -29.50
N LYS A 135 8.83 5.73 -29.47
CA LYS A 135 9.80 5.47 -30.52
C LYS A 135 9.80 3.97 -30.86
N GLY A 136 9.19 3.62 -31.99
CA GLY A 136 8.94 2.24 -32.31
C GLY A 136 8.01 1.58 -31.30
N THR A 137 8.49 0.55 -30.62
CA THR A 137 7.77 -0.18 -29.57
C THR A 137 8.18 0.20 -28.15
N ARG A 138 8.98 1.26 -27.98
CA ARG A 138 9.52 1.70 -26.69
C ARG A 138 9.12 3.13 -26.37
N LEU A 139 9.19 3.46 -25.09
CA LEU A 139 9.07 4.84 -24.61
C LEU A 139 10.47 5.44 -24.41
N GLU A 140 10.60 6.71 -24.70
CA GLU A 140 11.76 7.54 -24.37
C GLU A 140 11.32 8.70 -23.49
N LEU A 141 12.12 9.00 -22.47
CA LEU A 141 11.98 10.20 -21.65
C LEU A 141 12.64 11.36 -22.38
N LEU A 142 11.94 12.45 -22.51
CA LEU A 142 12.44 13.70 -23.09
C LEU A 142 12.42 14.80 -22.01
N ASP A 143 13.57 15.37 -21.74
CA ASP A 143 13.63 16.59 -20.94
C ASP A 143 12.97 17.73 -21.71
N ARG A 144 11.96 18.35 -21.11
CA ARG A 144 11.40 19.59 -21.65
C ARG A 144 12.34 20.70 -21.20
N ALA A 145 13.15 21.20 -22.13
CA ALA A 145 13.89 22.46 -21.90
C ALA A 145 12.91 23.50 -21.40
N ALA A 146 13.21 24.06 -20.21
CA ALA A 146 12.42 25.16 -19.66
C ALA A 146 12.32 26.26 -20.71
N LYS A 147 11.08 26.60 -21.11
CA LYS A 147 10.82 27.78 -21.96
C LYS A 147 10.88 29.02 -21.09
#